data_11a44e841dfec06d308df70178346f27
#
_entry.id   11a44e841dfec06d308df70178346f27
#
_cell.length_a   1.000
_cell.length_b   1.000
_cell.length_c   1.000
_cell.angle_alpha   90.00
_cell.angle_beta   90.00
_cell.angle_gamma   90.00
#
_symmetry.space_group_name_H-M   'P 1'
#
loop_
_entity.id
_entity.type
_entity.pdbx_description
1 polymer ?
#
loop_
_entity_poly.entity_id
_entity_poly.type
_entity_poly.pdbx_seq_one_letter_code
_entity_poly.pdbx_strand_id
1 'polypeptide(L)'
;MTAKASAMITKNRGQKALGAALAAALLLGAGMASAQAVATKQYEDGGVYEGTFKDGRQHGRGTYRLPSGYEYTGDWVEGEILGQGMARFPNGSVYEGQFVSGKPHGKGKITFADGGTYEGDWVEGEIEGIGTARYANGTSYTGGFVQALHHGTGTMESPGGYRYEGDWVMGVKEGKGTITYPDGAIYQGDLMRGQRAGQGVLRMADGLVYEGAWREGQINGTGKLTQANGDVYEGQLANGQRQGQGRVTYANGDVYEGGFQADKRHGKGTFTGADGYVYDGDWQEGRIEGTGRATYPDGSVYEGGFVADLQDGTGKITYPDGSTYEGGWKAGVIEGEGVARYANGLVYEGEFLAGKNHGRGRMTYPDGYVYDGDWQDGQRHGQGTATYADGTVYEGGFVAGQREGTGKITMADGFVYEGGWRAGEIDGSGTATYGNGDVYEGSFVKGKRQGEGTMRYATGQTATGRWENGALAEEAPAPQAEPAAEAAPAETPAEAPAD
;
A
#
# COMPACT_ATOMS: atom_id res chain seq x y z
N MET A 1 -5.16 -42.42 8.51
CA MET A 1 -5.51 -43.34 9.61
C MET A 1 -6.94 -43.87 9.53
N THR A 2 -7.85 -43.19 8.86
CA THR A 2 -9.26 -43.59 8.65
C THR A 2 -9.44 -44.86 7.81
N ALA A 3 -8.55 -45.15 6.87
CA ALA A 3 -8.64 -46.36 6.02
C ALA A 3 -8.31 -47.67 6.75
N LYS A 4 -7.67 -47.66 7.91
CA LYS A 4 -7.28 -48.87 8.64
C LYS A 4 -8.40 -49.48 9.51
N ALA A 5 -9.36 -48.67 9.95
CA ALA A 5 -10.45 -49.17 10.78
C ALA A 5 -11.50 -49.95 9.95
N SER A 6 -11.84 -49.47 8.75
CA SER A 6 -12.82 -50.13 7.87
C SER A 6 -12.28 -51.46 7.26
N ALA A 7 -10.98 -51.54 6.97
CA ALA A 7 -10.36 -52.74 6.40
C ALA A 7 -10.19 -53.91 7.36
N MET A 8 -10.23 -53.68 8.67
CA MET A 8 -10.00 -54.74 9.68
C MET A 8 -11.29 -55.51 10.04
N ILE A 9 -12.47 -54.90 9.86
CA ILE A 9 -13.75 -55.52 10.24
C ILE A 9 -14.41 -56.28 9.05
N THR A 10 -14.04 -55.90 7.82
CA THR A 10 -14.64 -56.51 6.60
C THR A 10 -14.03 -57.82 6.14
N LYS A 11 -12.89 -58.25 6.70
CA LYS A 11 -12.24 -59.51 6.27
C LYS A 11 -12.83 -60.82 6.85
N ASN A 12 -13.85 -60.74 7.67
CA ASN A 12 -14.51 -61.93 8.23
C ASN A 12 -15.88 -62.22 7.59
N ARG A 13 -16.04 -61.97 6.27
CA ARG A 13 -17.11 -62.53 5.48
C ARG A 13 -16.83 -63.97 5.13
N GLY A 14 -17.39 -64.89 5.91
CA GLY A 14 -17.43 -66.29 5.50
C GLY A 14 -17.31 -67.27 6.60
N GLN A 15 -18.35 -67.44 7.41
CA GLN A 15 -18.67 -68.73 7.98
C GLN A 15 -20.18 -68.75 8.30
N LYS A 16 -20.93 -69.31 7.35
CA LYS A 16 -22.28 -69.81 7.65
C LYS A 16 -22.12 -70.97 8.59
N ALA A 17 -22.80 -70.90 9.72
CA ALA A 17 -23.00 -72.05 10.61
C ALA A 17 -23.75 -73.14 9.90
N LEU A 18 -23.11 -74.28 9.58
CA LEU A 18 -23.81 -75.52 9.28
C LEU A 18 -23.87 -76.29 10.60
N GLY A 19 -25.13 -76.54 10.98
CA GLY A 19 -25.46 -77.38 12.10
C GLY A 19 -25.26 -78.87 11.77
N ALA A 20 -25.02 -79.64 12.73
CA ALA A 20 -25.57 -80.96 13.05
C ALA A 20 -24.70 -81.70 14.05
N ALA A 21 -25.24 -81.94 15.11
CA ALA A 21 -25.83 -83.21 15.63
C ALA A 21 -24.95 -84.11 16.51
N LEU A 22 -25.54 -84.42 17.66
CA LEU A 22 -25.58 -85.65 18.44
C LEU A 22 -24.42 -85.96 19.37
N ALA A 23 -24.64 -85.94 20.65
CA ALA A 23 -24.94 -87.14 21.39
C ALA A 23 -25.32 -86.83 22.85
N ALA A 24 -26.29 -87.55 23.26
CA ALA A 24 -27.04 -87.49 24.51
C ALA A 24 -26.25 -88.01 25.74
N ALA A 25 -26.64 -87.53 26.89
CA ALA A 25 -26.84 -88.35 28.09
C ALA A 25 -27.78 -87.68 29.03
N LEU A 26 -28.82 -88.41 29.39
CA LEU A 26 -29.85 -88.14 30.35
C LEU A 26 -29.33 -88.02 31.81
N LEU A 27 -29.97 -87.18 32.65
CA LEU A 27 -30.78 -87.66 33.78
C LEU A 27 -31.37 -86.49 34.60
N LEU A 28 -32.66 -86.52 34.72
CA LEU A 28 -33.65 -86.17 35.72
C LEU A 28 -33.28 -85.41 37.01
N GLY A 29 -34.05 -84.39 37.36
CA GLY A 29 -34.41 -84.11 38.71
C GLY A 29 -34.65 -82.70 39.11
N ALA A 30 -35.94 -82.33 39.30
CA ALA A 30 -36.51 -81.38 40.28
C ALA A 30 -35.92 -79.98 40.41
N GLY A 31 -36.71 -79.01 40.01
CA GLY A 31 -36.98 -77.69 40.57
C GLY A 31 -35.99 -77.05 41.54
N MET A 32 -34.88 -76.63 41.09
CA MET A 32 -34.10 -75.52 41.61
C MET A 32 -33.62 -74.74 40.36
N ALA A 33 -33.60 -73.42 40.40
CA ALA A 33 -32.90 -72.64 39.35
C ALA A 33 -31.49 -73.22 39.26
N SER A 34 -31.27 -74.25 38.39
CA SER A 34 -29.98 -74.85 38.20
C SER A 34 -29.08 -73.81 37.55
N ALA A 35 -28.06 -73.40 38.24
CA ALA A 35 -26.91 -72.78 37.57
C ALA A 35 -26.63 -73.65 36.36
N GLN A 36 -26.84 -73.14 35.14
CA GLN A 36 -26.56 -73.89 33.92
C GLN A 36 -25.08 -74.28 33.96
N ALA A 37 -24.79 -75.58 33.92
CA ALA A 37 -23.42 -76.08 34.02
C ALA A 37 -22.62 -75.54 32.84
N VAL A 38 -21.46 -74.95 33.13
CA VAL A 38 -20.49 -74.57 32.13
C VAL A 38 -19.92 -75.81 31.48
N ALA A 39 -19.99 -75.91 30.15
CA ALA A 39 -19.39 -76.99 29.38
C ALA A 39 -18.44 -76.46 28.30
N THR A 40 -17.48 -77.30 27.93
CA THR A 40 -16.54 -76.97 26.87
C THR A 40 -16.89 -77.80 25.64
N LYS A 41 -16.93 -77.15 24.46
CA LYS A 41 -17.15 -77.82 23.17
C LYS A 41 -16.13 -77.29 22.14
N GLN A 42 -15.47 -78.26 21.46
CA GLN A 42 -14.59 -77.98 20.34
C GLN A 42 -15.38 -78.16 19.03
N TYR A 43 -15.13 -77.27 18.07
CA TYR A 43 -15.73 -77.28 16.72
C TYR A 43 -14.72 -77.67 15.66
N GLU A 44 -15.19 -78.04 14.47
CA GLU A 44 -14.39 -78.53 13.35
C GLU A 44 -13.40 -77.47 12.82
N ASP A 45 -13.68 -76.19 12.97
CA ASP A 45 -12.82 -75.03 12.65
C ASP A 45 -11.70 -74.80 13.66
N GLY A 46 -11.58 -75.72 14.65
CA GLY A 46 -10.63 -75.61 15.76
C GLY A 46 -11.09 -74.64 16.86
N GLY A 47 -12.25 -74.03 16.72
CA GLY A 47 -12.85 -73.19 17.73
C GLY A 47 -13.23 -73.93 18.98
N VAL A 48 -13.01 -73.29 20.15
CA VAL A 48 -13.37 -73.86 21.46
C VAL A 48 -14.33 -72.88 22.15
N TYR A 49 -15.53 -73.41 22.50
CA TYR A 49 -16.50 -72.70 23.33
C TYR A 49 -16.49 -73.27 24.74
N GLU A 50 -16.45 -72.37 25.69
CA GLU A 50 -16.58 -72.67 27.12
C GLU A 50 -17.71 -71.76 27.71
N GLY A 51 -18.82 -72.38 28.08
CA GLY A 51 -19.99 -71.62 28.57
C GLY A 51 -21.20 -72.48 28.79
N THR A 52 -22.37 -71.84 28.90
CA THR A 52 -23.65 -72.48 29.11
C THR A 52 -24.33 -72.82 27.79
N PHE A 53 -25.14 -73.93 27.81
CA PHE A 53 -25.89 -74.42 26.66
C PHE A 53 -27.38 -74.50 26.99
N LYS A 54 -28.23 -74.23 25.98
CA LYS A 54 -29.65 -74.53 26.02
C LYS A 54 -30.01 -75.24 24.72
N ASP A 55 -30.67 -76.40 24.83
CA ASP A 55 -31.08 -77.18 23.65
C ASP A 55 -29.93 -77.48 22.69
N GLY A 56 -28.71 -77.75 23.25
CA GLY A 56 -27.51 -78.04 22.48
C GLY A 56 -26.83 -76.87 21.76
N ARG A 57 -27.36 -75.66 21.93
CA ARG A 57 -26.82 -74.42 21.38
C ARG A 57 -26.20 -73.57 22.48
N GLN A 58 -25.14 -72.79 22.17
CA GLN A 58 -24.57 -71.79 23.11
C GLN A 58 -25.72 -70.87 23.60
N HIS A 59 -25.79 -70.63 24.89
CA HIS A 59 -26.81 -69.81 25.47
C HIS A 59 -26.37 -69.27 26.83
N GLY A 60 -26.71 -68.03 27.17
CA GLY A 60 -26.21 -67.36 28.38
C GLY A 60 -24.80 -66.84 28.17
N ARG A 61 -23.97 -66.87 29.20
CA ARG A 61 -22.57 -66.38 29.11
C ARG A 61 -21.58 -67.48 28.71
N GLY A 62 -20.64 -67.14 27.81
CA GLY A 62 -19.61 -68.04 27.40
C GLY A 62 -18.44 -67.36 26.66
N THR A 63 -17.34 -68.11 26.60
CA THR A 63 -16.12 -67.68 25.89
C THR A 63 -15.88 -68.55 24.67
N TYR A 64 -15.65 -67.99 23.51
CA TYR A 64 -15.33 -68.66 22.28
C TYR A 64 -13.95 -68.26 21.81
N ARG A 65 -13.07 -69.23 21.54
CA ARG A 65 -11.67 -68.98 21.08
C ARG A 65 -11.42 -69.68 19.78
N LEU A 66 -10.85 -68.94 18.81
CA LEU A 66 -10.39 -69.49 17.55
C LEU A 66 -8.87 -69.63 17.51
N PRO A 67 -8.33 -70.61 16.75
CA PRO A 67 -6.87 -70.75 16.57
C PRO A 67 -6.23 -69.53 15.95
N SER A 68 -7.01 -68.68 15.25
CA SER A 68 -6.55 -67.41 14.65
C SER A 68 -6.18 -66.37 15.71
N GLY A 69 -6.50 -66.59 17.00
CA GLY A 69 -6.31 -65.66 18.09
C GLY A 69 -7.55 -64.76 18.36
N TYR A 70 -8.65 -64.99 17.63
CA TYR A 70 -9.95 -64.35 18.00
C TYR A 70 -10.48 -64.95 19.26
N GLU A 71 -10.88 -64.12 20.22
CA GLU A 71 -11.57 -64.53 21.45
C GLU A 71 -12.79 -63.65 21.70
N TYR A 72 -13.94 -64.27 21.94
CA TYR A 72 -15.17 -63.56 22.40
C TYR A 72 -15.58 -64.08 23.76
N THR A 73 -15.87 -63.19 24.68
CA THR A 73 -16.47 -63.49 25.98
C THR A 73 -17.70 -62.59 26.16
N GLY A 74 -18.88 -63.20 26.32
CA GLY A 74 -20.09 -62.44 26.45
C GLY A 74 -21.37 -63.26 26.35
N ASP A 75 -22.47 -62.60 25.98
CA ASP A 75 -23.80 -63.16 25.92
C ASP A 75 -24.01 -63.93 24.63
N TRP A 76 -24.69 -65.07 24.72
CA TRP A 76 -25.10 -65.98 23.62
C TRP A 76 -26.56 -66.27 23.71
N VAL A 77 -27.26 -66.25 22.59
CA VAL A 77 -28.66 -66.59 22.46
C VAL A 77 -28.81 -67.57 21.31
N GLU A 78 -29.29 -68.82 21.58
CA GLU A 78 -29.54 -69.88 20.59
C GLU A 78 -28.44 -70.14 19.55
N GLY A 79 -27.19 -70.04 20.00
CA GLY A 79 -26.04 -70.29 19.16
C GLY A 79 -25.41 -69.07 18.50
N GLU A 80 -25.99 -67.89 18.69
CA GLU A 80 -25.49 -66.62 18.16
C GLU A 80 -24.94 -65.72 19.25
N ILE A 81 -23.89 -64.97 18.95
CA ILE A 81 -23.41 -63.87 19.79
C ILE A 81 -24.42 -62.74 19.71
N LEU A 82 -25.12 -62.48 20.83
CA LEU A 82 -26.16 -61.48 20.93
C LEU A 82 -26.19 -60.92 22.39
N GLY A 83 -26.10 -59.60 22.55
CA GLY A 83 -26.06 -58.96 23.85
C GLY A 83 -24.72 -58.27 24.14
N GLN A 84 -24.34 -58.24 25.42
CA GLN A 84 -23.09 -57.61 25.85
C GLN A 84 -21.90 -58.58 25.81
N GLY A 85 -20.78 -58.10 25.35
CA GLY A 85 -19.57 -58.92 25.26
C GLY A 85 -18.30 -58.14 25.00
N MET A 86 -17.21 -58.86 25.08
CA MET A 86 -15.87 -58.42 24.77
C MET A 86 -15.31 -59.34 23.66
N ALA A 87 -14.81 -58.74 22.58
CA ALA A 87 -14.08 -59.45 21.53
C ALA A 87 -12.63 -58.95 21.46
N ARG A 88 -11.69 -59.91 21.52
CA ARG A 88 -10.27 -59.68 21.20
C ARG A 88 -10.00 -60.18 19.79
N PHE A 89 -9.46 -59.31 18.97
CA PHE A 89 -9.15 -59.63 17.56
C PHE A 89 -7.70 -60.09 17.39
N PRO A 90 -7.39 -60.87 16.33
CA PRO A 90 -6.02 -61.37 16.07
C PRO A 90 -4.97 -60.27 15.92
N ASN A 91 -5.38 -59.05 15.54
CA ASN A 91 -4.53 -57.88 15.38
C ASN A 91 -4.21 -57.17 16.73
N GLY A 92 -4.72 -57.70 17.85
CA GLY A 92 -4.53 -57.15 19.20
C GLY A 92 -5.58 -56.11 19.60
N SER A 93 -6.52 -55.74 18.73
CA SER A 93 -7.64 -54.83 19.10
C SER A 93 -8.63 -55.52 20.02
N VAL A 94 -9.25 -54.77 20.91
CA VAL A 94 -10.28 -55.28 21.87
C VAL A 94 -11.50 -54.41 21.74
N TYR A 95 -12.66 -55.07 21.48
CA TYR A 95 -13.96 -54.43 21.50
C TYR A 95 -14.77 -54.85 22.73
N GLU A 96 -15.40 -53.92 23.37
CA GLU A 96 -16.30 -54.11 24.50
C GLU A 96 -17.62 -53.38 24.22
N GLY A 97 -18.75 -54.10 24.16
CA GLY A 97 -20.02 -53.49 23.85
C GLY A 97 -21.09 -54.46 23.45
N GLN A 98 -22.12 -53.91 22.78
CA GLN A 98 -23.26 -54.69 22.27
C GLN A 98 -22.89 -55.46 21.00
N PHE A 99 -23.47 -56.63 20.87
CA PHE A 99 -23.37 -57.49 19.68
C PHE A 99 -24.76 -57.86 19.19
N VAL A 100 -24.92 -57.88 17.87
CA VAL A 100 -26.08 -58.46 17.17
C VAL A 100 -25.53 -59.37 16.06
N SER A 101 -26.02 -60.63 16.03
CA SER A 101 -25.61 -61.63 15.06
C SER A 101 -24.09 -61.72 14.89
N GLY A 102 -23.34 -61.73 15.98
CA GLY A 102 -21.86 -61.86 16.00
C GLY A 102 -21.11 -60.60 15.62
N LYS A 103 -21.74 -59.49 15.39
CA LYS A 103 -21.12 -58.21 14.99
C LYS A 103 -21.30 -57.16 16.09
N PRO A 104 -20.27 -56.27 16.30
CA PRO A 104 -20.48 -55.05 17.08
C PRO A 104 -21.73 -54.27 16.60
N HIS A 105 -22.57 -53.87 17.55
CA HIS A 105 -23.82 -53.13 17.27
C HIS A 105 -24.18 -52.27 18.48
N GLY A 106 -25.00 -51.21 18.24
CA GLY A 106 -25.39 -50.32 19.33
C GLY A 106 -24.23 -49.54 19.94
N LYS A 107 -24.15 -49.46 21.24
CA LYS A 107 -23.06 -48.77 21.94
C LYS A 107 -21.89 -49.72 22.25
N GLY A 108 -20.67 -49.27 21.96
CA GLY A 108 -19.47 -50.04 22.26
C GLY A 108 -18.20 -49.23 22.17
N LYS A 109 -17.14 -49.81 22.75
CA LYS A 109 -15.80 -49.25 22.79
C LYS A 109 -14.81 -50.23 22.14
N ILE A 110 -13.97 -49.73 21.23
CA ILE A 110 -12.82 -50.46 20.72
C ILE A 110 -11.53 -49.80 21.18
N THR A 111 -10.58 -50.60 21.61
CA THR A 111 -9.19 -50.21 21.81
C THR A 111 -8.37 -50.87 20.68
N PHE A 112 -7.77 -50.08 19.82
CA PHE A 112 -6.92 -50.58 18.73
C PHE A 112 -5.54 -50.98 19.20
N ALA A 113 -4.86 -51.83 18.43
CA ALA A 113 -3.52 -52.33 18.77
C ALA A 113 -2.46 -51.23 18.92
N ASP A 114 -2.65 -50.07 18.28
CA ASP A 114 -1.78 -48.90 18.35
C ASP A 114 -2.09 -47.99 19.58
N GLY A 115 -3.02 -48.41 20.43
CA GLY A 115 -3.47 -47.68 21.61
C GLY A 115 -4.56 -46.63 21.35
N GLY A 116 -4.96 -46.43 20.09
CA GLY A 116 -6.12 -45.61 19.77
C GLY A 116 -7.41 -46.21 20.31
N THR A 117 -8.45 -45.39 20.54
CA THR A 117 -9.75 -45.87 21.00
C THR A 117 -10.88 -45.21 20.21
N TYR A 118 -12.00 -45.93 20.10
CA TYR A 118 -13.28 -45.33 19.71
C TYR A 118 -14.36 -45.81 20.68
N GLU A 119 -15.23 -44.91 21.11
CA GLU A 119 -16.40 -45.18 21.98
C GLU A 119 -17.60 -44.48 21.39
N GLY A 120 -18.60 -45.22 20.98
CA GLY A 120 -19.78 -44.66 20.31
C GLY A 120 -20.71 -45.72 19.70
N ASP A 121 -21.40 -45.28 18.65
CA ASP A 121 -22.40 -46.08 17.92
C ASP A 121 -21.75 -47.04 16.93
N TRP A 122 -22.31 -48.23 16.82
CA TRP A 122 -21.92 -49.30 15.93
C TRP A 122 -23.12 -49.86 15.18
N VAL A 123 -23.00 -50.09 13.90
CA VAL A 123 -23.99 -50.75 13.07
C VAL A 123 -23.31 -51.83 12.24
N GLU A 124 -23.77 -53.10 12.44
CA GLU A 124 -23.27 -54.29 11.71
C GLU A 124 -21.73 -54.42 11.65
N GLY A 125 -21.05 -54.04 12.71
CA GLY A 125 -19.61 -54.15 12.81
C GLY A 125 -18.82 -52.93 12.33
N GLU A 126 -19.51 -51.89 11.87
CA GLU A 126 -18.92 -50.64 11.41
C GLU A 126 -19.18 -49.51 12.41
N ILE A 127 -18.24 -48.58 12.51
CA ILE A 127 -18.40 -47.37 13.30
C ILE A 127 -19.37 -46.43 12.55
N GLU A 128 -20.47 -46.15 13.15
CA GLU A 128 -21.58 -45.30 12.62
C GLU A 128 -22.11 -44.37 13.71
N GLY A 129 -22.87 -43.33 13.32
CA GLY A 129 -23.57 -42.48 14.29
C GLY A 129 -22.64 -41.55 15.09
N ILE A 130 -22.88 -41.40 16.38
CA ILE A 130 -22.14 -40.44 17.21
C ILE A 130 -21.13 -41.17 18.12
N GLY A 131 -19.91 -40.64 18.19
CA GLY A 131 -18.88 -41.22 19.04
C GLY A 131 -17.68 -40.31 19.29
N THR A 132 -16.76 -40.84 20.11
CA THR A 132 -15.48 -40.21 20.42
C THR A 132 -14.33 -41.13 19.99
N ALA A 133 -13.47 -40.66 19.10
CA ALA A 133 -12.23 -41.32 18.75
C ALA A 133 -11.04 -40.61 19.42
N ARG A 134 -10.12 -41.40 19.99
CA ARG A 134 -8.82 -40.92 20.46
C ARG A 134 -7.74 -41.68 19.70
N TYR A 135 -6.89 -40.95 19.01
CA TYR A 135 -5.84 -41.51 18.17
C TYR A 135 -4.54 -41.66 18.96
N ALA A 136 -3.67 -42.60 18.56
CA ALA A 136 -2.39 -42.88 19.22
C ALA A 136 -1.47 -41.66 19.31
N ASN A 137 -1.61 -40.68 18.42
CA ASN A 137 -0.86 -39.41 18.44
C ASN A 137 -1.44 -38.38 19.43
N GLY A 138 -2.44 -38.76 20.21
CA GLY A 138 -3.12 -37.90 21.19
C GLY A 138 -4.24 -37.00 20.61
N THR A 139 -4.46 -36.98 19.30
CA THR A 139 -5.59 -36.29 18.70
C THR A 139 -6.89 -36.94 19.12
N SER A 140 -7.92 -36.16 19.40
CA SER A 140 -9.28 -36.66 19.65
C SER A 140 -10.27 -36.09 18.63
N TYR A 141 -11.33 -36.85 18.37
CA TYR A 141 -12.48 -36.40 17.60
C TYR A 141 -13.74 -36.83 18.32
N THR A 142 -14.69 -35.93 18.47
CA THR A 142 -16.03 -36.20 19.01
C THR A 142 -17.06 -35.65 18.02
N GLY A 143 -17.92 -36.49 17.50
CA GLY A 143 -18.91 -36.10 16.50
C GLY A 143 -19.51 -37.27 15.74
N GLY A 144 -20.03 -36.95 14.55
CA GLY A 144 -20.67 -37.95 13.69
C GLY A 144 -19.66 -38.80 12.91
N PHE A 145 -20.04 -40.05 12.64
CA PHE A 145 -19.30 -41.01 11.84
C PHE A 145 -20.22 -41.68 10.81
N VAL A 146 -19.71 -41.89 9.62
CA VAL A 146 -20.29 -42.73 8.57
C VAL A 146 -19.15 -43.58 7.99
N GLN A 147 -19.32 -44.91 8.00
CA GLN A 147 -18.31 -45.89 7.56
C GLN A 147 -16.92 -45.62 8.19
N ALA A 148 -16.89 -45.39 9.50
CA ALA A 148 -15.70 -45.04 10.26
C ALA A 148 -15.00 -43.74 9.85
N LEU A 149 -15.61 -42.89 8.99
CA LEU A 149 -15.12 -41.57 8.61
C LEU A 149 -15.88 -40.48 9.37
N HIS A 150 -15.19 -39.42 9.73
CA HIS A 150 -15.84 -38.23 10.32
C HIS A 150 -16.92 -37.71 9.38
N HIS A 151 -18.11 -37.46 9.87
CA HIS A 151 -19.24 -36.99 9.08
C HIS A 151 -20.20 -36.17 9.92
N GLY A 152 -20.97 -35.24 9.28
CA GLY A 152 -21.87 -34.35 10.01
C GLY A 152 -21.08 -33.32 10.83
N THR A 153 -21.53 -33.00 12.00
CA THR A 153 -20.85 -32.04 12.90
C THR A 153 -19.89 -32.75 13.87
N GLY A 154 -18.75 -32.13 14.14
CA GLY A 154 -17.81 -32.70 15.09
C GLY A 154 -16.66 -31.78 15.48
N THR A 155 -16.04 -32.10 16.61
CA THR A 155 -14.89 -31.39 17.16
C THR A 155 -13.67 -32.30 17.13
N MET A 156 -12.58 -31.78 16.56
CA MET A 156 -11.25 -32.40 16.58
C MET A 156 -10.29 -31.55 17.41
N GLU A 157 -9.55 -32.17 18.30
CA GLU A 157 -8.52 -31.53 19.12
C GLU A 157 -7.20 -32.28 19.02
N SER A 158 -6.10 -31.55 18.91
CA SER A 158 -4.76 -32.11 18.88
C SER A 158 -3.92 -31.62 20.07
N PRO A 159 -2.98 -32.41 20.56
CA PRO A 159 -2.17 -32.05 21.73
C PRO A 159 -1.37 -30.77 21.57
N GLY A 160 -1.10 -30.36 20.32
CA GLY A 160 -0.40 -29.10 19.99
C GLY A 160 -1.27 -27.84 20.07
N GLY A 161 -2.54 -27.94 20.55
CA GLY A 161 -3.43 -26.80 20.68
C GLY A 161 -4.29 -26.49 19.45
N TYR A 162 -4.15 -27.27 18.37
CA TYR A 162 -5.05 -27.15 17.24
C TYR A 162 -6.43 -27.70 17.59
N ARG A 163 -7.48 -26.93 17.34
CA ARG A 163 -8.88 -27.35 17.51
C ARG A 163 -9.69 -26.97 16.27
N TYR A 164 -10.48 -27.91 15.78
CA TYR A 164 -11.50 -27.66 14.78
C TYR A 164 -12.87 -28.07 15.28
N GLU A 165 -13.86 -27.22 15.10
CA GLU A 165 -15.27 -27.49 15.38
C GLU A 165 -16.10 -27.08 14.18
N GLY A 166 -16.84 -28.01 13.58
CA GLY A 166 -17.63 -27.70 12.38
C GLY A 166 -18.05 -28.93 11.60
N ASP A 167 -18.37 -28.72 10.34
CA ASP A 167 -18.91 -29.71 9.45
C ASP A 167 -17.85 -30.61 8.82
N TRP A 168 -18.20 -31.89 8.64
CA TRP A 168 -17.39 -32.93 8.06
C TRP A 168 -18.15 -33.70 7.00
N VAL A 169 -17.52 -34.01 5.90
CA VAL A 169 -18.04 -34.90 4.86
C VAL A 169 -16.98 -35.97 4.55
N MET A 170 -17.31 -37.24 4.87
CA MET A 170 -16.46 -38.40 4.59
C MET A 170 -14.97 -38.19 4.96
N GLY A 171 -14.73 -37.72 6.17
CA GLY A 171 -13.37 -37.52 6.73
C GLY A 171 -12.72 -36.17 6.39
N VAL A 172 -13.39 -35.32 5.60
CA VAL A 172 -12.88 -34.02 5.16
C VAL A 172 -13.67 -32.89 5.84
N LYS A 173 -12.99 -31.85 6.29
CA LYS A 173 -13.63 -30.61 6.78
C LYS A 173 -14.30 -29.93 5.59
N GLU A 174 -15.60 -29.71 5.70
CA GLU A 174 -16.43 -29.16 4.61
C GLU A 174 -17.56 -28.33 5.24
N GLY A 175 -18.03 -27.26 4.57
CA GLY A 175 -19.10 -26.44 5.12
C GLY A 175 -18.62 -25.38 6.13
N LYS A 176 -19.34 -25.20 7.21
CA LYS A 176 -19.02 -24.17 8.23
C LYS A 176 -18.13 -24.74 9.34
N GLY A 177 -17.18 -23.92 9.82
CA GLY A 177 -16.35 -24.34 10.92
C GLY A 177 -15.55 -23.24 11.59
N THR A 178 -15.10 -23.54 12.79
CA THR A 178 -14.14 -22.74 13.57
C THR A 178 -12.85 -23.51 13.73
N ILE A 179 -11.73 -22.89 13.38
CA ILE A 179 -10.39 -23.41 13.59
C ILE A 179 -9.69 -22.52 14.61
N THR A 180 -9.24 -23.12 15.71
CA THR A 180 -8.29 -22.48 16.63
C THR A 180 -6.90 -23.05 16.35
N TYR A 181 -5.96 -22.17 16.09
CA TYR A 181 -4.56 -22.54 15.82
C TYR A 181 -3.70 -22.50 17.07
N PRO A 182 -2.56 -23.20 17.08
CA PRO A 182 -1.65 -23.23 18.23
C PRO A 182 -1.10 -21.88 18.66
N ASP A 183 -0.97 -20.95 17.72
CA ASP A 183 -0.50 -19.57 17.93
C ASP A 183 -1.58 -18.63 18.48
N GLY A 184 -2.78 -19.17 18.74
CA GLY A 184 -3.93 -18.40 19.23
C GLY A 184 -4.79 -17.75 18.14
N ALA A 185 -4.42 -17.88 16.88
CA ALA A 185 -5.27 -17.41 15.79
C ALA A 185 -6.58 -18.21 15.71
N ILE A 186 -7.68 -17.54 15.34
CA ILE A 186 -9.00 -18.19 15.21
C ILE A 186 -9.55 -17.84 13.83
N TYR A 187 -9.87 -18.88 13.07
CA TYR A 187 -10.64 -18.76 11.83
C TYR A 187 -12.08 -19.23 12.07
N GLN A 188 -13.05 -18.50 11.56
CA GLN A 188 -14.47 -18.87 11.56
C GLN A 188 -15.06 -18.58 10.17
N GLY A 189 -15.54 -19.60 9.47
CA GLY A 189 -16.06 -19.41 8.12
C GLY A 189 -16.25 -20.69 7.35
N ASP A 190 -16.32 -20.55 6.04
CA ASP A 190 -16.52 -21.65 5.11
C ASP A 190 -15.23 -22.45 4.89
N LEU A 191 -15.39 -23.74 4.79
CA LEU A 191 -14.33 -24.69 4.45
C LEU A 191 -14.75 -25.52 3.24
N MET A 192 -13.80 -25.78 2.34
CA MET A 192 -13.97 -26.67 1.20
C MET A 192 -12.72 -27.52 1.04
N ARG A 193 -12.89 -28.84 0.99
CA ARG A 193 -11.79 -29.84 0.88
C ARG A 193 -10.71 -29.63 1.94
N GLY A 194 -11.13 -29.27 3.17
CA GLY A 194 -10.24 -29.05 4.29
C GLY A 194 -9.52 -27.71 4.33
N GLN A 195 -9.77 -26.82 3.38
CA GLN A 195 -9.17 -25.50 3.27
C GLN A 195 -10.19 -24.40 3.49
N ARG A 196 -9.74 -23.23 3.98
CA ARG A 196 -10.55 -22.02 4.09
C ARG A 196 -11.05 -21.62 2.70
N ALA A 197 -12.34 -21.33 2.58
CA ALA A 197 -13.03 -21.00 1.32
C ALA A 197 -14.17 -20.02 1.58
N GLY A 198 -14.84 -19.54 0.53
CA GLY A 198 -16.05 -18.73 0.65
C GLY A 198 -15.84 -17.49 1.51
N GLN A 199 -16.67 -17.31 2.53
CA GLN A 199 -16.59 -16.20 3.47
C GLN A 199 -16.07 -16.66 4.83
N GLY A 200 -15.20 -15.85 5.45
CA GLY A 200 -14.69 -16.17 6.77
C GLY A 200 -13.98 -15.02 7.45
N VAL A 201 -13.90 -15.14 8.76
CA VAL A 201 -13.21 -14.20 9.66
C VAL A 201 -11.99 -14.88 10.23
N LEU A 202 -10.83 -14.27 10.09
CA LEU A 202 -9.59 -14.65 10.77
C LEU A 202 -9.24 -13.58 11.80
N ARG A 203 -9.04 -14.00 13.04
CA ARG A 203 -8.54 -13.17 14.14
C ARG A 203 -7.19 -13.71 14.56
N MET A 204 -6.18 -12.89 14.46
CA MET A 204 -4.82 -13.25 14.87
C MET A 204 -4.54 -12.81 16.30
N ALA A 205 -3.60 -13.47 16.97
CA ALA A 205 -3.25 -13.19 18.36
C ALA A 205 -2.64 -11.79 18.56
N ASP A 206 -2.01 -11.23 17.53
CA ASP A 206 -1.46 -9.87 17.52
C ASP A 206 -2.52 -8.76 17.33
N GLY A 207 -3.80 -9.15 17.19
CA GLY A 207 -4.92 -8.23 17.05
C GLY A 207 -5.34 -7.93 15.60
N LEU A 208 -4.65 -8.47 14.60
CA LEU A 208 -5.10 -8.36 13.21
C LEU A 208 -6.41 -9.15 13.01
N VAL A 209 -7.37 -8.54 12.34
CA VAL A 209 -8.65 -9.17 11.97
C VAL A 209 -8.86 -9.03 10.48
N TYR A 210 -9.07 -10.15 9.81
CA TYR A 210 -9.54 -10.18 8.43
C TYR A 210 -10.95 -10.74 8.35
N GLU A 211 -11.84 -10.08 7.62
CA GLU A 211 -13.21 -10.51 7.33
C GLU A 211 -13.46 -10.40 5.83
N GLY A 212 -13.73 -11.50 5.15
CA GLY A 212 -13.92 -11.47 3.71
C GLY A 212 -13.74 -12.80 3.01
N ALA A 213 -13.44 -12.72 1.72
CA ALA A 213 -13.40 -13.85 0.80
C ALA A 213 -12.09 -14.68 0.90
N TRP A 214 -12.25 -16.00 0.84
CA TRP A 214 -11.19 -17.00 0.88
C TRP A 214 -11.27 -17.91 -0.33
N ARG A 215 -10.12 -18.28 -0.88
CA ARG A 215 -9.99 -19.28 -1.95
C ARG A 215 -8.75 -20.14 -1.68
N GLU A 216 -8.95 -21.48 -1.65
CA GLU A 216 -7.84 -22.45 -1.49
C GLU A 216 -6.91 -22.12 -0.32
N GLY A 217 -7.49 -21.77 0.82
CA GLY A 217 -6.76 -21.46 2.04
C GLY A 217 -6.16 -20.06 2.11
N GLN A 218 -6.24 -19.26 1.06
CA GLN A 218 -5.67 -17.91 0.97
C GLN A 218 -6.74 -16.83 0.94
N ILE A 219 -6.39 -15.63 1.40
CA ILE A 219 -7.22 -14.44 1.27
C ILE A 219 -7.22 -14.01 -0.19
N ASN A 220 -8.37 -14.12 -0.86
CA ASN A 220 -8.55 -13.74 -2.26
C ASN A 220 -9.99 -13.24 -2.47
N GLY A 221 -10.12 -12.04 -3.04
CA GLY A 221 -11.41 -11.39 -3.28
C GLY A 221 -11.55 -10.10 -2.48
N THR A 222 -12.77 -9.72 -2.16
CA THR A 222 -13.02 -8.51 -1.36
C THR A 222 -13.08 -8.83 0.13
N GLY A 223 -12.58 -7.91 0.95
CA GLY A 223 -12.60 -8.07 2.39
C GLY A 223 -12.23 -6.82 3.15
N LYS A 224 -12.38 -6.92 4.46
CA LYS A 224 -12.01 -5.91 5.45
C LYS A 224 -10.84 -6.44 6.28
N LEU A 225 -9.77 -5.68 6.34
CA LEU A 225 -8.61 -5.95 7.16
C LEU A 225 -8.47 -4.85 8.22
N THR A 226 -8.58 -5.21 9.48
CA THR A 226 -8.36 -4.30 10.60
C THR A 226 -7.03 -4.67 11.26
N GLN A 227 -6.11 -3.73 11.30
CA GLN A 227 -4.81 -3.90 11.94
C GLN A 227 -4.88 -3.59 13.44
N ALA A 228 -3.92 -4.11 14.21
CA ALA A 228 -3.84 -3.90 15.66
C ALA A 228 -3.68 -2.41 16.04
N ASN A 229 -3.07 -1.60 15.18
CA ASN A 229 -2.92 -0.16 15.37
C ASN A 229 -4.21 0.64 15.11
N GLY A 230 -5.27 -0.02 14.62
CA GLY A 230 -6.55 0.60 14.29
C GLY A 230 -6.72 1.01 12.82
N ASP A 231 -5.73 0.79 11.96
CA ASP A 231 -5.90 1.00 10.52
C ASP A 231 -6.89 -0.02 9.95
N VAL A 232 -7.75 0.43 9.07
CA VAL A 232 -8.76 -0.39 8.41
C VAL A 232 -8.61 -0.29 6.90
N TYR A 233 -8.43 -1.43 6.25
CA TYR A 233 -8.51 -1.55 4.80
C TYR A 233 -9.81 -2.26 4.40
N GLU A 234 -10.51 -1.73 3.42
CA GLU A 234 -11.69 -2.32 2.78
C GLU A 234 -11.48 -2.32 1.26
N GLY A 235 -11.40 -3.51 0.65
CA GLY A 235 -11.12 -3.57 -0.78
C GLY A 235 -10.76 -4.96 -1.28
N GLN A 236 -10.13 -4.98 -2.45
CA GLN A 236 -9.71 -6.21 -3.11
C GLN A 236 -8.37 -6.69 -2.58
N LEU A 237 -8.28 -8.00 -2.35
CA LEU A 237 -7.04 -8.69 -1.96
C LEU A 237 -6.77 -9.84 -2.92
N ALA A 238 -5.50 -10.10 -3.18
CA ALA A 238 -5.04 -11.27 -3.92
C ALA A 238 -3.86 -11.88 -3.16
N ASN A 239 -3.97 -13.17 -2.81
CA ASN A 239 -2.96 -13.89 -2.02
C ASN A 239 -2.56 -13.17 -0.72
N GLY A 240 -3.54 -12.54 -0.06
CA GLY A 240 -3.33 -11.81 1.17
C GLY A 240 -2.79 -10.39 1.03
N GLN A 241 -2.46 -9.92 -0.17
CA GLN A 241 -1.99 -8.57 -0.45
C GLN A 241 -3.10 -7.68 -0.99
N ARG A 242 -3.09 -6.40 -0.64
CA ARG A 242 -3.99 -5.40 -1.21
C ARG A 242 -3.71 -5.27 -2.70
N GLN A 243 -4.76 -5.39 -3.51
CA GLN A 243 -4.70 -5.39 -4.97
C GLN A 243 -5.97 -4.77 -5.55
N GLY A 244 -5.88 -4.08 -6.70
CA GLY A 244 -7.07 -3.45 -7.31
C GLY A 244 -7.58 -2.27 -6.52
N GLN A 245 -8.90 -2.07 -6.44
CA GLN A 245 -9.50 -0.92 -5.73
C GLN A 245 -9.69 -1.21 -4.25
N GLY A 246 -9.44 -0.19 -3.43
CA GLY A 246 -9.64 -0.29 -2.00
C GLY A 246 -9.59 1.07 -1.30
N ARG A 247 -10.03 1.06 -0.04
CA ARG A 247 -10.00 2.20 0.86
C ARG A 247 -9.24 1.83 2.13
N VAL A 248 -8.33 2.71 2.54
CA VAL A 248 -7.69 2.64 3.87
C VAL A 248 -8.18 3.81 4.69
N THR A 249 -8.62 3.53 5.90
CA THR A 249 -8.82 4.53 6.95
C THR A 249 -7.74 4.29 7.99
N TYR A 250 -6.85 5.24 8.16
CA TYR A 250 -5.77 5.18 9.13
C TYR A 250 -6.25 5.59 10.51
N ALA A 251 -5.60 5.08 11.55
CA ALA A 251 -5.94 5.38 12.94
C ALA A 251 -5.84 6.86 13.31
N ASN A 252 -4.99 7.63 12.60
CA ASN A 252 -4.87 9.08 12.76
C ASN A 252 -5.98 9.88 12.07
N GLY A 253 -6.90 9.21 11.37
CA GLY A 253 -8.01 9.83 10.65
C GLY A 253 -7.75 10.10 9.17
N ASP A 254 -6.55 9.85 8.65
CA ASP A 254 -6.29 9.94 7.22
C ASP A 254 -7.09 8.88 6.47
N VAL A 255 -7.41 9.16 5.22
CA VAL A 255 -8.12 8.24 4.33
C VAL A 255 -7.42 8.20 2.98
N TYR A 256 -7.21 7.00 2.46
CA TYR A 256 -6.85 6.78 1.07
C TYR A 256 -7.91 5.94 0.38
N GLU A 257 -8.34 6.36 -0.81
CA GLU A 257 -9.28 5.62 -1.67
C GLU A 257 -8.73 5.57 -3.09
N GLY A 258 -8.46 4.37 -3.60
CA GLY A 258 -7.84 4.24 -4.92
C GLY A 258 -7.24 2.87 -5.20
N GLY A 259 -6.34 2.83 -6.18
CA GLY A 259 -5.69 1.61 -6.63
C GLY A 259 -4.60 1.13 -5.69
N PHE A 260 -4.45 -0.20 -5.65
CA PHE A 260 -3.38 -0.92 -4.94
C PHE A 260 -2.73 -1.94 -5.86
N GLN A 261 -1.43 -2.12 -5.71
CA GLN A 261 -0.65 -3.17 -6.32
C GLN A 261 0.40 -3.67 -5.32
N ALA A 262 0.35 -4.97 -4.99
CA ALA A 262 1.28 -5.60 -4.05
C ALA A 262 1.44 -4.79 -2.74
N ASP A 263 0.31 -4.52 -2.06
CA ASP A 263 0.17 -3.73 -0.82
C ASP A 263 0.50 -2.23 -0.91
N LYS A 264 0.92 -1.72 -2.06
CA LYS A 264 1.27 -0.30 -2.25
C LYS A 264 0.16 0.44 -2.99
N ARG A 265 -0.04 1.71 -2.67
CA ARG A 265 -0.89 2.62 -3.45
C ARG A 265 -0.36 2.70 -4.88
N HIS A 266 -1.24 2.55 -5.87
CA HIS A 266 -0.85 2.50 -7.29
C HIS A 266 -2.00 2.92 -8.21
N GLY A 267 -1.68 3.53 -9.36
CA GLY A 267 -2.69 4.04 -10.29
C GLY A 267 -3.37 5.31 -9.77
N LYS A 268 -4.64 5.50 -10.03
CA LYS A 268 -5.39 6.67 -9.56
C LYS A 268 -5.88 6.46 -8.13
N GLY A 269 -5.83 7.54 -7.32
CA GLY A 269 -6.35 7.51 -5.97
C GLY A 269 -6.36 8.87 -5.29
N THR A 270 -7.26 9.01 -4.33
CA THR A 270 -7.45 10.19 -3.51
C THR A 270 -6.95 9.92 -2.09
N PHE A 271 -6.08 10.75 -1.59
CA PHE A 271 -5.67 10.80 -0.18
C PHE A 271 -6.28 12.02 0.49
N THR A 272 -6.87 11.84 1.65
CA THR A 272 -7.41 12.91 2.49
C THR A 272 -6.77 12.81 3.86
N GLY A 273 -5.97 13.79 4.21
CA GLY A 273 -5.36 13.93 5.53
C GLY A 273 -6.33 14.48 6.57
N ALA A 274 -6.18 14.07 7.80
CA ALA A 274 -6.95 14.58 8.94
C ALA A 274 -6.67 16.08 9.21
N ASP A 275 -5.56 16.59 8.70
CA ASP A 275 -5.18 18.01 8.72
C ASP A 275 -5.86 18.87 7.66
N GLY A 276 -6.64 18.25 6.74
CA GLY A 276 -7.31 18.90 5.63
C GLY A 276 -6.52 18.89 4.32
N TYR A 277 -5.33 18.27 4.26
CA TYR A 277 -4.64 18.03 3.00
C TYR A 277 -5.43 17.04 2.15
N VAL A 278 -5.61 17.33 0.85
CA VAL A 278 -6.23 16.41 -0.10
C VAL A 278 -5.37 16.30 -1.34
N TYR A 279 -5.05 15.07 -1.73
CA TYR A 279 -4.42 14.79 -3.02
C TYR A 279 -5.31 13.86 -3.85
N ASP A 280 -5.52 14.20 -5.11
CA ASP A 280 -6.23 13.40 -6.10
C ASP A 280 -5.39 13.30 -7.37
N GLY A 281 -4.93 12.10 -7.69
CA GLY A 281 -4.01 11.92 -8.82
C GLY A 281 -3.36 10.55 -8.91
N ASP A 282 -2.19 10.54 -9.55
CA ASP A 282 -1.42 9.33 -9.85
C ASP A 282 -0.56 8.90 -8.67
N TRP A 283 -0.50 7.58 -8.47
CA TRP A 283 0.30 6.92 -7.45
C TRP A 283 1.13 5.81 -8.08
N GLN A 284 2.39 5.71 -7.69
CA GLN A 284 3.26 4.62 -8.10
C GLN A 284 4.06 4.11 -6.90
N GLU A 285 3.97 2.80 -6.64
CA GLU A 285 4.70 2.12 -5.55
C GLU A 285 4.57 2.78 -4.17
N GLY A 286 3.39 3.37 -3.87
CA GLY A 286 3.08 3.99 -2.60
C GLY A 286 3.37 5.49 -2.52
N ARG A 287 3.95 6.10 -3.57
CA ARG A 287 4.28 7.52 -3.67
C ARG A 287 3.37 8.24 -4.65
N ILE A 288 3.23 9.54 -4.46
CA ILE A 288 2.65 10.43 -5.45
C ILE A 288 3.64 10.55 -6.62
N GLU A 289 3.20 10.19 -7.81
CA GLU A 289 4.03 10.14 -9.02
C GLU A 289 3.15 10.37 -10.25
N GLY A 290 3.54 11.24 -11.18
CA GLY A 290 2.74 11.55 -12.36
C GLY A 290 1.98 12.86 -12.22
N THR A 291 0.68 12.89 -12.50
CA THR A 291 -0.12 14.12 -12.46
C THR A 291 -1.20 14.06 -11.39
N GLY A 292 -1.47 15.21 -10.77
CA GLY A 292 -2.50 15.27 -9.75
C GLY A 292 -2.87 16.69 -9.32
N ARG A 293 -3.84 16.74 -8.42
CA ARG A 293 -4.33 17.95 -7.76
C ARG A 293 -4.12 17.80 -6.25
N ALA A 294 -3.38 18.73 -5.67
CA ALA A 294 -3.19 18.82 -4.22
C ALA A 294 -3.90 20.07 -3.68
N THR A 295 -4.72 19.89 -2.66
CA THR A 295 -5.30 20.98 -1.88
C THR A 295 -4.66 20.96 -0.51
N TYR A 296 -4.06 22.07 -0.12
CA TYR A 296 -3.34 22.22 1.14
C TYR A 296 -4.25 22.74 2.25
N PRO A 297 -3.88 22.53 3.53
CA PRO A 297 -4.68 22.99 4.68
C PRO A 297 -4.91 24.50 4.72
N ASP A 298 -4.02 25.28 4.13
CA ASP A 298 -4.18 26.74 3.99
C ASP A 298 -5.16 27.17 2.90
N GLY A 299 -5.68 26.21 2.14
CA GLY A 299 -6.60 26.43 1.02
C GLY A 299 -5.90 26.65 -0.33
N SER A 300 -4.58 26.61 -0.39
CA SER A 300 -3.83 26.61 -1.65
C SER A 300 -4.13 25.34 -2.44
N VAL A 301 -4.16 25.47 -3.78
CA VAL A 301 -4.43 24.35 -4.69
C VAL A 301 -3.32 24.29 -5.73
N TYR A 302 -2.66 23.15 -5.82
CA TYR A 302 -1.70 22.83 -6.87
C TYR A 302 -2.29 21.82 -7.85
N GLU A 303 -2.10 22.04 -9.14
CA GLU A 303 -2.46 21.13 -10.23
C GLU A 303 -1.26 21.01 -11.17
N GLY A 304 -0.70 19.78 -11.30
CA GLY A 304 0.50 19.60 -12.10
C GLY A 304 1.20 18.27 -11.90
N GLY A 305 2.49 18.26 -12.27
CA GLY A 305 3.36 17.10 -12.16
C GLY A 305 3.87 16.86 -10.75
N PHE A 306 4.12 15.58 -10.43
CA PHE A 306 4.72 15.14 -9.18
C PHE A 306 5.76 14.07 -9.46
N VAL A 307 6.87 14.12 -8.75
CA VAL A 307 7.91 13.10 -8.71
C VAL A 307 8.29 12.88 -7.25
N ALA A 308 8.22 11.63 -6.79
CA ALA A 308 8.60 11.22 -5.43
C ALA A 308 7.95 12.10 -4.34
N ASP A 309 6.62 12.29 -4.41
CA ASP A 309 5.78 13.05 -3.49
C ASP A 309 5.95 14.59 -3.55
N LEU A 310 6.82 15.11 -4.44
CA LEU A 310 7.09 16.54 -4.59
C LEU A 310 6.58 17.06 -5.94
N GLN A 311 6.16 18.34 -6.00
CA GLN A 311 5.84 19.01 -7.25
C GLN A 311 7.08 19.01 -8.15
N ASP A 312 6.91 18.57 -9.40
CA ASP A 312 8.00 18.51 -10.39
C ASP A 312 7.44 18.60 -11.81
N GLY A 313 8.22 19.18 -12.73
CA GLY A 313 7.79 19.42 -14.10
C GLY A 313 6.99 20.70 -14.23
N THR A 314 5.82 20.67 -14.87
CA THR A 314 4.96 21.84 -15.03
C THR A 314 3.74 21.75 -14.13
N GLY A 315 3.34 22.89 -13.57
CA GLY A 315 2.18 22.95 -12.69
C GLY A 315 1.71 24.36 -12.39
N LYS A 316 0.48 24.44 -11.88
CA LYS A 316 -0.15 25.67 -11.46
C LYS A 316 -0.51 25.59 -9.98
N ILE A 317 -0.14 26.59 -9.21
CA ILE A 317 -0.65 26.80 -7.86
C ILE A 317 -1.55 28.02 -7.81
N THR A 318 -2.65 27.90 -7.08
CA THR A 318 -3.56 28.99 -6.76
C THR A 318 -3.59 29.16 -5.25
N TYR A 319 -3.29 30.34 -4.76
CA TYR A 319 -3.26 30.67 -3.34
C TYR A 319 -4.62 31.20 -2.86
N PRO A 320 -4.93 31.18 -1.56
CA PRO A 320 -6.21 31.65 -1.00
C PRO A 320 -6.51 33.13 -1.27
N ASP A 321 -5.47 33.96 -1.42
CA ASP A 321 -5.61 35.38 -1.76
C ASP A 321 -5.93 35.63 -3.25
N GLY A 322 -6.02 34.56 -4.06
CA GLY A 322 -6.24 34.62 -5.49
C GLY A 322 -4.98 34.77 -6.33
N SER A 323 -3.80 34.85 -5.72
CA SER A 323 -2.52 34.80 -6.45
C SER A 323 -2.35 33.45 -7.11
N THR A 324 -1.66 33.43 -8.27
CA THR A 324 -1.36 32.19 -8.99
C THR A 324 0.08 32.17 -9.47
N TYR A 325 0.64 30.99 -9.53
CA TYR A 325 1.83 30.72 -10.32
C TYR A 325 1.58 29.55 -11.26
N GLU A 326 1.99 29.67 -12.51
CA GLU A 326 1.90 28.62 -13.52
C GLU A 326 3.22 28.56 -14.28
N GLY A 327 3.91 27.41 -14.20
CA GLY A 327 5.24 27.28 -14.79
C GLY A 327 5.99 26.05 -14.28
N GLY A 328 7.34 26.16 -14.28
CA GLY A 328 8.25 25.10 -13.92
C GLY A 328 8.37 24.86 -12.41
N TRP A 329 8.48 23.60 -12.04
CA TRP A 329 8.69 23.13 -10.67
C TRP A 329 9.81 22.10 -10.64
N LYS A 330 10.59 22.09 -9.59
CA LYS A 330 11.62 21.09 -9.36
C LYS A 330 11.74 20.78 -7.89
N ALA A 331 11.52 19.51 -7.55
CA ALA A 331 11.58 19.00 -6.17
C ALA A 331 10.83 19.89 -5.16
N GLY A 332 9.61 20.33 -5.51
CA GLY A 332 8.74 21.13 -4.65
C GLY A 332 9.01 22.65 -4.69
N VAL A 333 9.96 23.10 -5.51
CA VAL A 333 10.34 24.51 -5.60
C VAL A 333 10.04 25.04 -7.00
N ILE A 334 9.55 26.28 -7.08
CA ILE A 334 9.39 26.99 -8.34
C ILE A 334 10.76 27.21 -8.99
N GLU A 335 10.95 26.69 -10.22
CA GLU A 335 12.20 26.78 -10.98
C GLU A 335 11.91 26.70 -12.49
N GLY A 336 12.61 27.51 -13.29
CA GLY A 336 12.43 27.59 -14.75
C GLY A 336 11.45 28.67 -15.16
N GLU A 337 10.91 28.57 -16.37
CA GLU A 337 9.97 29.56 -16.93
C GLU A 337 8.61 29.49 -16.27
N GLY A 338 7.98 30.65 -16.03
CA GLY A 338 6.64 30.70 -15.48
C GLY A 338 6.02 32.09 -15.43
N VAL A 339 4.75 32.10 -15.01
CA VAL A 339 3.96 33.31 -14.84
C VAL A 339 3.40 33.36 -13.42
N ALA A 340 3.78 34.38 -12.67
CA ALA A 340 3.20 34.71 -11.37
C ALA A 340 2.22 35.88 -11.52
N ARG A 341 0.99 35.69 -11.03
CA ARG A 341 -0.05 36.72 -10.96
C ARG A 341 -0.43 36.94 -9.50
N TYR A 342 -0.20 38.11 -9.00
CA TYR A 342 -0.44 38.45 -7.60
C TYR A 342 -1.82 39.10 -7.41
N ALA A 343 -2.42 38.91 -6.24
CA ALA A 343 -3.75 39.43 -5.89
C ALA A 343 -3.86 40.94 -6.04
N ASN A 344 -2.75 41.68 -5.91
CA ASN A 344 -2.70 43.12 -6.11
C ASN A 344 -2.63 43.57 -7.59
N GLY A 345 -2.71 42.60 -8.53
CA GLY A 345 -2.64 42.85 -9.96
C GLY A 345 -1.24 42.90 -10.57
N LEU A 346 -0.18 42.70 -9.77
CA LEU A 346 1.17 42.55 -10.29
C LEU A 346 1.30 41.24 -11.08
N VAL A 347 2.00 41.27 -12.21
CA VAL A 347 2.26 40.09 -13.03
C VAL A 347 3.75 40.00 -13.35
N TYR A 348 4.34 38.86 -13.08
CA TYR A 348 5.69 38.52 -13.55
C TYR A 348 5.63 37.37 -14.52
N GLU A 349 6.29 37.51 -15.67
CA GLU A 349 6.47 36.50 -16.70
C GLU A 349 7.97 36.34 -16.97
N GLY A 350 8.56 35.15 -16.73
CA GLY A 350 10.00 34.94 -16.93
C GLY A 350 10.55 33.77 -16.12
N GLU A 351 11.85 33.78 -15.97
CA GLU A 351 12.60 32.75 -15.29
C GLU A 351 12.51 32.87 -13.78
N PHE A 352 12.48 31.73 -13.10
CA PHE A 352 12.54 31.58 -11.66
C PHE A 352 13.69 30.67 -11.26
N LEU A 353 14.34 30.98 -10.17
CA LEU A 353 15.32 30.12 -9.51
C LEU A 353 15.07 30.17 -7.99
N ALA A 354 14.91 28.94 -7.40
CA ALA A 354 14.62 28.80 -5.97
C ALA A 354 13.45 29.68 -5.48
N GLY A 355 12.37 29.77 -6.28
CA GLY A 355 11.15 30.54 -5.97
C GLY A 355 11.28 32.06 -6.13
N LYS A 356 12.37 32.56 -6.69
CA LYS A 356 12.61 34.00 -6.92
C LYS A 356 12.72 34.29 -8.40
N ASN A 357 12.29 35.50 -8.81
CA ASN A 357 12.53 36.02 -10.15
C ASN A 357 14.04 35.99 -10.45
N HIS A 358 14.41 35.41 -11.59
CA HIS A 358 15.80 35.23 -11.99
C HIS A 358 15.90 35.30 -13.52
N GLY A 359 17.14 35.39 -14.07
CA GLY A 359 17.34 35.38 -15.52
C GLY A 359 16.59 36.49 -16.23
N ARG A 360 15.95 36.19 -17.37
CA ARG A 360 15.12 37.16 -18.12
C ARG A 360 13.70 37.13 -17.63
N GLY A 361 13.09 38.33 -17.49
CA GLY A 361 11.68 38.39 -17.10
C GLY A 361 11.07 39.78 -17.20
N ARG A 362 9.75 39.78 -17.37
CA ARG A 362 8.91 40.98 -17.49
C ARG A 362 8.01 41.09 -16.25
N MET A 363 8.08 42.23 -15.59
CA MET A 363 7.18 42.59 -14.50
C MET A 363 6.25 43.70 -14.94
N THR A 364 4.94 43.47 -14.81
CA THR A 364 3.91 44.45 -15.11
C THR A 364 3.17 44.84 -13.84
N TYR A 365 3.14 46.12 -13.53
CA TYR A 365 2.50 46.68 -12.33
C TYR A 365 1.10 47.23 -12.66
N PRO A 366 0.17 47.23 -11.72
CA PRO A 366 -1.21 47.74 -11.94
C PRO A 366 -1.29 49.21 -12.33
N ASP A 367 -0.30 49.99 -11.91
CA ASP A 367 -0.21 51.44 -12.27
C ASP A 367 0.33 51.70 -13.68
N GLY A 368 0.60 50.63 -14.45
CA GLY A 368 1.12 50.71 -15.78
C GLY A 368 2.63 50.74 -15.90
N TYR A 369 3.37 50.71 -14.78
CA TYR A 369 4.82 50.50 -14.82
C TYR A 369 5.16 49.10 -15.33
N VAL A 370 6.14 48.97 -16.23
CA VAL A 370 6.61 47.71 -16.80
C VAL A 370 8.13 47.71 -16.70
N TYR A 371 8.69 46.60 -16.20
CA TYR A 371 10.12 46.30 -16.33
C TYR A 371 10.30 45.03 -17.15
N ASP A 372 11.14 45.09 -18.16
CA ASP A 372 11.54 43.96 -19.02
C ASP A 372 13.07 43.89 -19.05
N GLY A 373 13.67 42.83 -18.48
CA GLY A 373 15.12 42.76 -18.35
C GLY A 373 15.58 41.62 -17.48
N ASP A 374 16.84 41.76 -17.05
CA ASP A 374 17.51 40.74 -16.23
C ASP A 374 17.10 40.86 -14.76
N TRP A 375 17.00 39.70 -14.08
CA TRP A 375 16.67 39.54 -12.68
C TRP A 375 17.69 38.67 -11.95
N GLN A 376 18.01 39.00 -10.73
CA GLN A 376 18.83 38.20 -9.83
C GLN A 376 18.27 38.25 -8.42
N ASP A 377 18.00 37.07 -7.82
CA ASP A 377 17.46 36.91 -6.46
C ASP A 377 16.24 37.77 -6.15
N GLY A 378 15.31 37.92 -7.12
CA GLY A 378 14.08 38.68 -7.01
C GLY A 378 14.23 40.19 -7.23
N GLN A 379 15.41 40.67 -7.60
CA GLN A 379 15.70 42.08 -7.87
C GLN A 379 16.09 42.31 -9.34
N ARG A 380 15.71 43.48 -9.89
CA ARG A 380 16.17 43.92 -11.18
C ARG A 380 17.69 44.01 -11.17
N HIS A 381 18.34 43.39 -12.15
CA HIS A 381 19.79 43.31 -12.26
C HIS A 381 20.19 43.32 -13.75
N GLY A 382 21.48 43.47 -14.06
CA GLY A 382 21.94 43.42 -15.46
C GLY A 382 21.32 44.48 -16.35
N GLN A 383 20.90 44.10 -17.56
CA GLN A 383 20.30 45.04 -18.53
C GLN A 383 18.77 44.94 -18.51
N GLY A 384 18.13 46.10 -18.68
CA GLY A 384 16.67 46.12 -18.72
C GLY A 384 16.07 47.42 -19.22
N THR A 385 14.80 47.32 -19.58
CA THR A 385 13.94 48.45 -20.00
C THR A 385 12.87 48.65 -18.94
N ALA A 386 12.79 49.84 -18.40
CA ALA A 386 11.73 50.27 -17.48
C ALA A 386 10.85 51.33 -18.17
N THR A 387 9.57 50.96 -18.39
CA THR A 387 8.57 51.85 -18.97
C THR A 387 7.61 52.30 -17.89
N TYR A 388 7.49 53.60 -17.72
CA TYR A 388 6.62 54.24 -16.72
C TYR A 388 5.25 54.59 -17.31
N ALA A 389 4.24 54.73 -16.48
CA ALA A 389 2.88 55.02 -16.88
C ALA A 389 2.73 56.38 -17.61
N ASP A 390 3.61 57.33 -17.35
CA ASP A 390 3.66 58.64 -18.03
C ASP A 390 4.34 58.59 -19.39
N GLY A 391 4.76 57.40 -19.85
CA GLY A 391 5.47 57.19 -21.12
C GLY A 391 6.98 57.37 -21.02
N THR A 392 7.54 57.64 -19.84
CA THR A 392 8.99 57.68 -19.63
C THR A 392 9.56 56.26 -19.82
N VAL A 393 10.66 56.14 -20.54
CA VAL A 393 11.37 54.88 -20.77
C VAL A 393 12.80 55.02 -20.33
N TYR A 394 13.27 54.07 -19.51
CA TYR A 394 14.67 53.92 -19.20
C TYR A 394 15.19 52.58 -19.79
N GLU A 395 16.29 52.64 -20.49
CA GLU A 395 17.01 51.50 -21.04
C GLU A 395 18.45 51.51 -20.54
N GLY A 396 18.88 50.42 -19.78
CA GLY A 396 20.25 50.45 -19.25
C GLY A 396 20.45 49.44 -18.11
N GLY A 397 21.58 49.68 -17.39
CA GLY A 397 22.01 48.82 -16.30
C GLY A 397 21.19 48.96 -15.01
N PHE A 398 21.05 47.85 -14.32
CA PHE A 398 20.45 47.75 -12.97
C PHE A 398 21.34 46.92 -12.05
N VAL A 399 21.48 47.31 -10.81
CA VAL A 399 22.10 46.54 -9.74
C VAL A 399 21.23 46.67 -8.51
N ALA A 400 20.82 45.51 -7.92
CA ALA A 400 19.99 45.44 -6.72
C ALA A 400 18.74 46.35 -6.80
N GLY A 401 18.06 46.36 -7.94
CA GLY A 401 16.83 47.12 -8.17
C GLY A 401 17.02 48.58 -8.57
N GLN A 402 18.24 49.13 -8.52
CA GLN A 402 18.56 50.52 -8.83
C GLN A 402 19.24 50.65 -10.21
N ARG A 403 18.98 51.76 -10.92
CA ARG A 403 19.72 52.09 -12.15
C ARG A 403 21.18 52.29 -11.81
N GLU A 404 22.07 51.64 -12.58
CA GLU A 404 23.50 51.62 -12.33
C GLU A 404 24.27 51.44 -13.65
N GLY A 405 25.50 52.01 -13.76
CA GLY A 405 26.35 51.88 -14.93
C GLY A 405 25.95 52.86 -16.04
N THR A 406 25.73 52.39 -17.26
CA THR A 406 25.31 53.21 -18.40
C THR A 406 23.84 52.97 -18.71
N GLY A 407 23.12 54.04 -19.08
CA GLY A 407 21.73 53.92 -19.46
C GLY A 407 21.19 55.20 -20.12
N LYS A 408 20.05 55.02 -20.82
CA LYS A 408 19.33 56.05 -21.50
C LYS A 408 17.94 56.24 -20.91
N ILE A 409 17.54 57.45 -20.55
CA ILE A 409 16.18 57.75 -20.19
C ILE A 409 15.59 58.72 -21.24
N THR A 410 14.34 58.43 -21.65
CA THR A 410 13.56 59.28 -22.52
C THR A 410 12.28 59.60 -21.78
N MET A 411 11.99 60.88 -21.52
CA MET A 411 10.82 61.34 -20.81
C MET A 411 9.76 61.84 -21.78
N ALA A 412 8.50 61.86 -21.36
CA ALA A 412 7.36 62.26 -22.17
C ALA A 412 7.42 63.76 -22.60
N ASP A 413 8.11 64.61 -21.83
CA ASP A 413 8.33 66.01 -22.13
C ASP A 413 9.44 66.29 -23.20
N GLY A 414 9.99 65.20 -23.73
CA GLY A 414 11.08 65.23 -24.70
C GLY A 414 12.51 65.33 -24.13
N PHE A 415 12.65 65.27 -22.79
CA PHE A 415 13.98 65.14 -22.18
C PHE A 415 14.56 63.75 -22.45
N VAL A 416 15.83 63.72 -22.93
CA VAL A 416 16.60 62.51 -23.15
C VAL A 416 17.94 62.64 -22.44
N TYR A 417 18.29 61.67 -21.64
CA TYR A 417 19.64 61.57 -21.08
C TYR A 417 20.24 60.20 -21.44
N GLU A 418 21.48 60.21 -21.90
CA GLU A 418 22.26 59.03 -22.19
C GLU A 418 23.64 59.15 -21.53
N GLY A 419 23.99 58.28 -20.59
CA GLY A 419 25.21 58.38 -19.84
C GLY A 419 25.24 57.55 -18.58
N GLY A 420 26.09 58.01 -17.58
CA GLY A 420 26.33 57.31 -16.35
C GLY A 420 25.15 57.39 -15.34
N TRP A 421 24.95 56.31 -14.61
CA TRP A 421 23.97 56.18 -13.54
C TRP A 421 24.61 55.54 -12.29
N ARG A 422 24.31 56.00 -11.14
CA ARG A 422 24.73 55.46 -9.85
C ARG A 422 23.61 55.55 -8.82
N ALA A 423 23.29 54.40 -8.17
CA ALA A 423 22.28 54.31 -7.12
C ALA A 423 20.95 54.97 -7.50
N GLY A 424 20.51 54.79 -8.78
CA GLY A 424 19.23 55.32 -9.30
C GLY A 424 19.25 56.74 -9.82
N GLU A 425 20.37 57.50 -9.64
CA GLU A 425 20.52 58.89 -10.07
C GLU A 425 21.47 59.03 -11.27
N ILE A 426 21.28 60.07 -12.09
CA ILE A 426 22.23 60.42 -13.12
C ILE A 426 23.56 60.85 -12.48
N ASP A 427 24.64 60.13 -12.74
CA ASP A 427 25.99 60.37 -12.14
C ASP A 427 27.07 59.84 -13.09
N GLY A 428 28.06 60.66 -13.38
CA GLY A 428 29.11 60.37 -14.33
C GLY A 428 28.98 61.22 -15.61
N SER A 429 29.64 60.82 -16.68
CA SER A 429 29.63 61.53 -17.96
C SER A 429 28.38 61.11 -18.78
N GLY A 430 27.79 62.07 -19.47
CA GLY A 430 26.61 61.82 -20.34
C GLY A 430 26.18 63.00 -21.18
N THR A 431 25.18 62.73 -22.01
CA THR A 431 24.56 63.73 -22.87
C THR A 431 23.09 63.91 -22.44
N ALA A 432 22.66 65.12 -22.12
CA ALA A 432 21.30 65.49 -21.86
C ALA A 432 20.75 66.38 -23.00
N THR A 433 19.70 65.92 -23.66
CA THR A 433 18.92 66.68 -24.63
C THR A 433 17.63 67.13 -23.98
N TYR A 434 17.35 68.39 -23.95
CA TYR A 434 16.19 68.97 -23.35
C TYR A 434 15.07 69.15 -24.38
N GLY A 435 13.79 69.11 -23.95
CA GLY A 435 12.63 69.27 -24.82
C GLY A 435 12.57 70.57 -25.68
N ASN A 436 13.30 71.59 -25.27
CA ASN A 436 13.46 72.83 -26.05
C ASN A 436 14.57 72.77 -27.15
N GLY A 437 15.24 71.61 -27.24
CA GLY A 437 16.32 71.37 -28.24
C GLY A 437 17.73 71.72 -27.73
N ASP A 438 17.91 72.18 -26.47
CA ASP A 438 19.23 72.38 -25.88
C ASP A 438 19.88 71.03 -25.63
N VAL A 439 21.21 70.96 -25.75
CA VAL A 439 21.99 69.72 -25.53
C VAL A 439 23.16 70.03 -24.59
N TYR A 440 23.21 69.33 -23.47
CA TYR A 440 24.38 69.36 -22.60
C TYR A 440 25.16 68.05 -22.71
N GLU A 441 26.45 68.16 -22.92
CA GLU A 441 27.44 67.07 -22.91
C GLU A 441 28.51 67.33 -21.87
N GLY A 442 28.59 66.44 -20.85
CA GLY A 442 29.53 66.69 -19.75
C GLY A 442 29.29 65.77 -18.54
N SER A 443 29.85 66.19 -17.43
CA SER A 443 29.73 65.42 -16.18
C SER A 443 28.49 65.82 -15.37
N PHE A 444 27.94 64.82 -14.64
CA PHE A 444 26.81 64.92 -13.75
C PHE A 444 27.14 64.33 -12.39
N VAL A 445 26.63 64.89 -11.31
CA VAL A 445 26.65 64.34 -9.95
C VAL A 445 25.27 64.51 -9.37
N LYS A 446 24.62 63.37 -8.96
CA LYS A 446 23.28 63.34 -8.37
C LYS A 446 22.25 64.14 -9.19
N GLY A 447 22.23 63.91 -10.50
CA GLY A 447 21.27 64.54 -11.46
C GLY A 447 21.60 65.98 -11.82
N LYS A 448 22.64 66.59 -11.30
CA LYS A 448 23.01 67.97 -11.62
C LYS A 448 24.29 68.01 -12.47
N ARG A 449 24.33 68.92 -13.46
CA ARG A 449 25.54 69.23 -14.19
C ARG A 449 26.65 69.64 -13.23
N GLN A 450 27.80 68.98 -13.30
CA GLN A 450 28.90 69.18 -12.35
C GLN A 450 30.25 68.88 -13.07
N GLY A 451 31.26 69.75 -12.88
CA GLY A 451 32.56 69.57 -13.57
C GLY A 451 32.57 70.14 -15.00
N GLU A 452 33.46 69.60 -15.82
CA GLU A 452 33.62 70.08 -17.20
C GLU A 452 32.45 69.64 -18.09
N GLY A 453 31.94 70.58 -18.96
CA GLY A 453 30.87 70.28 -19.87
C GLY A 453 30.52 71.43 -20.82
N THR A 454 29.82 71.06 -21.90
CA THR A 454 29.41 71.99 -22.94
C THR A 454 27.88 71.97 -23.10
N MET A 455 27.26 73.13 -22.99
CA MET A 455 25.84 73.36 -23.35
C MET A 455 25.80 73.90 -24.76
N ARG A 456 25.03 73.28 -25.64
CA ARG A 456 24.65 73.77 -26.95
C ARG A 456 23.17 74.15 -26.93
N TYR A 457 22.93 75.44 -27.07
CA TYR A 457 21.56 75.95 -27.05
C TYR A 457 20.90 75.76 -28.44
N ALA A 458 19.59 75.54 -28.48
CA ALA A 458 18.81 75.47 -29.72
C ALA A 458 18.99 76.69 -30.61
N THR A 459 19.35 77.86 -30.04
CA THR A 459 19.67 79.10 -30.74
C THR A 459 20.98 79.05 -31.53
N GLY A 460 21.83 78.00 -31.37
CA GLY A 460 23.14 77.81 -31.97
C GLY A 460 24.27 78.32 -31.06
N GLN A 461 23.97 78.96 -29.91
CA GLN A 461 25.01 79.39 -28.95
C GLN A 461 25.58 78.20 -28.19
N THR A 462 26.86 78.29 -27.73
CA THR A 462 27.52 77.28 -26.93
C THR A 462 28.08 77.95 -25.66
N ALA A 463 28.01 77.23 -24.57
CA ALA A 463 28.64 77.59 -23.29
C ALA A 463 29.47 76.39 -22.81
N THR A 464 30.78 76.48 -22.82
CA THR A 464 31.71 75.44 -22.40
C THR A 464 32.48 75.94 -21.16
N GLY A 465 32.61 75.06 -20.18
CA GLY A 465 33.36 75.41 -18.97
C GLY A 465 33.01 74.53 -17.80
N ARG A 466 33.38 74.98 -16.61
CA ARG A 466 33.11 74.29 -15.33
C ARG A 466 31.74 74.61 -14.81
N TRP A 467 30.95 73.55 -14.57
CA TRP A 467 29.58 73.60 -14.05
C TRP A 467 29.56 73.23 -12.59
N GLU A 468 28.80 73.96 -11.77
CA GLU A 468 28.56 73.68 -10.37
C GLU A 468 27.07 73.73 -10.04
N ASN A 469 26.51 72.65 -9.44
CA ASN A 469 25.10 72.57 -9.05
C ASN A 469 24.12 72.93 -10.23
N GLY A 470 24.47 72.61 -11.49
CA GLY A 470 23.65 72.83 -12.65
C GLY A 470 23.82 74.18 -13.35
N ALA A 471 24.66 75.10 -12.83
CA ALA A 471 24.95 76.38 -13.43
C ALA A 471 26.41 76.46 -13.94
N LEU A 472 26.66 77.24 -15.02
CA LEU A 472 28.03 77.52 -15.45
C LEU A 472 28.69 78.44 -14.42
N ALA A 473 29.77 77.92 -13.76
CA ALA A 473 30.51 78.62 -12.77
C ALA A 473 31.77 79.35 -13.33
N GLU A 474 32.39 78.75 -14.32
CA GLU A 474 33.60 79.28 -15.00
C GLU A 474 33.53 78.91 -16.46
N GLU A 475 33.63 79.87 -17.39
CA GLU A 475 33.64 79.67 -18.82
C GLU A 475 35.08 79.28 -19.27
N ALA A 476 35.17 78.23 -20.12
CA ALA A 476 36.45 77.82 -20.62
C ALA A 476 37.04 78.89 -21.58
N PRO A 477 38.34 79.20 -21.52
CA PRO A 477 38.95 80.12 -22.46
C PRO A 477 38.65 79.70 -23.88
N ALA A 478 38.28 80.73 -24.76
CA ALA A 478 38.01 80.44 -26.14
C ALA A 478 39.19 79.70 -26.79
N PRO A 479 38.95 78.70 -27.61
CA PRO A 479 40.04 78.05 -28.31
C PRO A 479 40.87 79.04 -29.07
N GLN A 480 42.20 79.17 -28.73
CA GLN A 480 43.13 80.00 -29.51
C GLN A 480 43.23 79.29 -30.88
N ALA A 481 42.95 80.04 -31.92
CA ALA A 481 43.20 79.58 -33.28
C ALA A 481 44.70 79.18 -33.41
N GLU A 482 44.97 77.93 -33.68
CA GLU A 482 46.38 77.56 -34.05
C GLU A 482 46.84 78.48 -35.16
N PRO A 483 48.04 79.12 -35.04
CA PRO A 483 48.58 79.86 -36.09
C PRO A 483 48.83 78.95 -37.33
N ALA A 484 48.33 79.36 -38.49
CA ALA A 484 48.46 78.61 -39.69
C ALA A 484 49.99 78.29 -39.87
N ALA A 485 50.31 77.00 -39.99
CA ALA A 485 51.66 76.55 -40.24
C ALA A 485 52.14 77.19 -41.55
N GLU A 486 53.21 78.02 -41.42
CA GLU A 486 53.92 78.62 -42.54
C GLU A 486 54.51 77.53 -43.44
N ALA A 487 54.15 77.54 -44.68
CA ALA A 487 54.58 76.56 -45.68
C ALA A 487 56.08 76.59 -45.83
N ALA A 488 56.76 75.55 -45.50
CA ALA A 488 58.18 75.33 -45.79
C ALA A 488 58.45 75.23 -47.32
N PRO A 489 59.53 75.80 -47.86
CA PRO A 489 59.77 75.77 -49.29
C PRO A 489 60.15 74.38 -49.82
N ALA A 490 59.70 74.09 -51.00
CA ALA A 490 59.90 72.85 -51.75
C ALA A 490 61.39 72.52 -51.96
N GLU A 491 61.88 71.44 -51.47
CA GLU A 491 63.11 70.84 -51.87
C GLU A 491 62.93 70.02 -53.13
N THR A 492 63.85 70.27 -54.08
CA THR A 492 64.04 69.60 -55.41
C THR A 492 64.41 68.14 -55.26
N PRO A 493 63.98 67.25 -56.09
CA PRO A 493 64.35 65.82 -55.96
C PRO A 493 65.76 65.54 -56.40
N ALA A 494 66.55 64.85 -55.63
CA ALA A 494 67.81 64.25 -55.98
C ALA A 494 67.61 62.85 -56.57
N GLU A 495 68.27 62.63 -57.67
CA GLU A 495 68.43 61.50 -58.53
C GLU A 495 68.84 60.22 -57.78
N ALA A 496 68.27 59.09 -58.13
CA ALA A 496 68.73 57.75 -57.68
C ALA A 496 70.01 57.29 -58.41
N PRO A 497 70.87 56.50 -57.80
CA PRO A 497 71.68 55.56 -58.53
C PRO A 497 71.16 54.15 -58.45
N ALA A 498 71.24 53.49 -59.57
CA ALA A 498 71.00 52.04 -59.77
C ALA A 498 72.06 51.20 -59.01
N ASP A 499 71.63 50.08 -58.43
CA ASP A 499 71.98 48.68 -58.65
C ASP A 499 71.07 47.74 -57.88
#